data_d88edd95a28a73c1171aaf446d310cdd
#
_entry.id   d88edd95a28a73c1171aaf446d310cdd
#
_cell.length_a   1.000
_cell.length_b   1.000
_cell.length_c   1.000
_cell.angle_alpha   90.00
_cell.angle_beta   90.00
_cell.angle_gamma   90.00
#
_symmetry.space_group_name_H-M   'P 1'
#
loop_
_entity.id
_entity.type
_entity.pdbx_description
1 polymer ?
#
loop_
_entity_poly.entity_id
_entity_poly.type
_entity_poly.pdbx_seq_one_letter_code
_entity_poly.pdbx_strand_id
1 'polypeptide(L)'
;MDFSQLFLQRHDVLYDFLLADVWERVPEDLMRQRPDPRINSIAWILWHLTRGEDAGLNRFVVDRPQILDEGAWLDRMNLPWRHHGSGMTFAEVDDLDQRIDLQALHAYSNAVRQRTREIVSQIDQVDLGDTLSLERTRMIAIDEGLAHPSATDLAEWYAGWTKGRCLMNFGLTHPYQHVGEMGVIASLLGIVYD
;
A
#
# COMPACT_ATOMS: atom_id res chain seq x y z
N MET A 1 9.84 2.50 26.06
CA MET A 1 9.32 2.65 24.68
C MET A 1 8.12 1.73 24.60
N ASP A 2 6.95 2.28 24.35
CA ASP A 2 5.73 1.51 24.16
C ASP A 2 5.59 1.03 22.71
N PHE A 3 4.55 0.24 22.42
CA PHE A 3 4.31 -0.31 21.08
C PHE A 3 4.15 0.78 20.03
N SER A 4 3.36 1.83 20.33
CA SER A 4 3.10 2.92 19.38
C SER A 4 4.38 3.65 18.99
N GLN A 5 5.23 3.96 19.97
CA GLN A 5 6.52 4.60 19.73
C GLN A 5 7.43 3.73 18.85
N LEU A 6 7.50 2.42 19.13
CA LEU A 6 8.31 1.50 18.33
C LEU A 6 7.80 1.38 16.90
N PHE A 7 6.47 1.24 16.73
CA PHE A 7 5.84 1.19 15.41
C PHE A 7 6.12 2.46 14.62
N LEU A 8 5.85 3.64 15.19
CA LEU A 8 6.06 4.92 14.52
C LEU A 8 7.52 5.15 14.15
N GLN A 9 8.47 4.78 15.02
CA GLN A 9 9.88 4.87 14.69
C GLN A 9 10.24 4.05 13.44
N ARG A 10 9.70 2.84 13.31
CA ARG A 10 9.92 1.98 12.12
C ARG A 10 9.21 2.52 10.89
N HIS A 11 8.00 3.02 11.07
CA HIS A 11 7.21 3.63 10.00
C HIS A 11 7.86 4.94 9.49
N ASP A 12 8.46 5.73 10.39
CA ASP A 12 9.23 6.92 9.98
C ASP A 12 10.48 6.53 9.17
N VAL A 13 11.21 5.48 9.56
CA VAL A 13 12.33 4.96 8.75
C VAL A 13 11.87 4.55 7.35
N LEU A 14 10.71 3.90 7.24
CA LEU A 14 10.13 3.52 5.96
C LEU A 14 9.89 4.75 5.07
N TYR A 15 9.23 5.77 5.60
CA TYR A 15 8.79 6.93 4.81
C TYR A 15 9.85 8.01 4.63
N ASP A 16 10.64 8.33 5.69
CA ASP A 16 11.59 9.44 5.66
C ASP A 16 12.94 9.06 5.03
N PHE A 17 13.22 7.77 4.89
CA PHE A 17 14.46 7.30 4.31
C PHE A 17 14.21 6.38 3.10
N LEU A 18 13.55 5.24 3.30
CA LEU A 18 13.50 4.21 2.26
C LEU A 18 12.60 4.60 1.07
N LEU A 19 11.38 5.07 1.33
CA LEU A 19 10.48 5.53 0.27
C LEU A 19 10.91 6.91 -0.26
N ALA A 20 11.40 7.81 0.61
CA ALA A 20 11.94 9.09 0.17
C ALA A 20 13.09 8.90 -0.83
N ASP A 21 14.00 7.96 -0.56
CA ASP A 21 15.11 7.64 -1.45
C ASP A 21 14.63 7.15 -2.83
N VAL A 22 13.56 6.34 -2.88
CA VAL A 22 12.93 5.92 -4.14
C VAL A 22 12.36 7.12 -4.90
N TRP A 23 11.60 7.99 -4.22
CA TRP A 23 10.98 9.17 -4.82
C TRP A 23 12.00 10.21 -5.32
N GLU A 24 13.13 10.35 -4.64
CA GLU A 24 14.16 11.34 -4.96
C GLU A 24 15.13 10.87 -6.04
N ARG A 25 15.48 9.58 -6.04
CA ARG A 25 16.55 9.06 -6.90
C ARG A 25 16.09 8.37 -8.16
N VAL A 26 14.87 7.82 -8.18
CA VAL A 26 14.37 7.13 -9.37
C VAL A 26 13.64 8.12 -10.28
N PRO A 27 14.11 8.38 -11.51
CA PRO A 27 13.40 9.21 -12.48
C PRO A 27 12.00 8.65 -12.77
N GLU A 28 11.01 9.54 -12.95
CA GLU A 28 9.61 9.14 -13.17
C GLU A 28 9.42 8.20 -14.37
N ASP A 29 10.17 8.40 -15.45
CA ASP A 29 10.13 7.54 -16.63
C ASP A 29 10.65 6.13 -16.33
N LEU A 30 11.64 5.99 -15.45
CA LEU A 30 12.15 4.70 -14.99
C LEU A 30 11.23 4.05 -13.95
N MET A 31 10.52 4.83 -13.12
CA MET A 31 9.52 4.27 -12.22
C MET A 31 8.43 3.51 -12.96
N ARG A 32 8.10 3.90 -14.20
CA ARG A 32 7.08 3.30 -15.05
C ARG A 32 7.59 2.11 -15.88
N GLN A 33 8.90 1.83 -15.85
CA GLN A 33 9.49 0.77 -16.63
C GLN A 33 9.56 -0.54 -15.84
N ARG A 34 9.30 -1.62 -16.54
CA ARG A 34 9.52 -2.98 -16.06
C ARG A 34 10.78 -3.53 -16.73
N PRO A 35 11.89 -3.78 -16.01
CA PRO A 35 13.11 -4.33 -16.61
C PRO A 35 12.94 -5.77 -17.13
N ASP A 36 11.91 -6.48 -16.66
CA ASP A 36 11.49 -7.80 -17.13
C ASP A 36 9.95 -7.84 -17.20
N PRO A 37 9.33 -8.40 -18.27
CA PRO A 37 7.88 -8.44 -18.40
C PRO A 37 7.15 -9.28 -17.32
N ARG A 38 7.88 -10.02 -16.51
CA ARG A 38 7.34 -10.87 -15.42
C ARG A 38 7.36 -10.20 -14.04
N ILE A 39 7.84 -8.97 -13.93
CA ILE A 39 7.88 -8.21 -12.66
C ILE A 39 7.10 -6.91 -12.79
N ASN A 40 6.70 -6.34 -11.66
CA ASN A 40 5.98 -5.08 -11.62
C ASN A 40 6.93 -3.87 -11.80
N SER A 41 6.38 -2.73 -12.14
CA SER A 41 7.08 -1.45 -12.13
C SER A 41 7.18 -0.88 -10.71
N ILE A 42 8.10 0.05 -10.48
CA ILE A 42 8.18 0.80 -9.22
C ILE A 42 6.89 1.61 -9.00
N ALA A 43 6.33 2.22 -10.04
CA ALA A 43 5.07 2.97 -9.96
C ALA A 43 3.91 2.10 -9.47
N TRP A 44 3.76 0.88 -10.02
CA TRP A 44 2.76 -0.06 -9.56
C TRP A 44 2.99 -0.46 -8.09
N ILE A 45 4.23 -0.75 -7.71
CA ILE A 45 4.56 -1.13 -6.32
C ILE A 45 4.22 0.00 -5.35
N LEU A 46 4.59 1.24 -5.64
CA LEU A 46 4.26 2.40 -4.80
C LEU A 46 2.74 2.58 -4.64
N TRP A 47 1.98 2.43 -5.71
CA TRP A 47 0.53 2.45 -5.65
C TRP A 47 -0.03 1.28 -4.85
N HIS A 48 0.43 0.06 -5.12
CA HIS A 48 0.00 -1.17 -4.45
C HIS A 48 0.20 -1.10 -2.93
N LEU A 49 1.38 -0.73 -2.48
CA LEU A 49 1.66 -0.65 -1.04
C LEU A 49 0.85 0.46 -0.36
N THR A 50 0.68 1.61 -1.00
CA THR A 50 -0.12 2.72 -0.46
C THR A 50 -1.59 2.33 -0.35
N ARG A 51 -2.15 1.68 -1.38
CA ARG A 51 -3.53 1.15 -1.34
C ARG A 51 -3.71 0.08 -0.25
N GLY A 52 -2.71 -0.80 -0.11
CA GLY A 52 -2.71 -1.83 0.94
C GLY A 52 -2.71 -1.21 2.34
N GLU A 53 -1.88 -0.21 2.58
CA GLU A 53 -1.81 0.49 3.88
C GLU A 53 -3.12 1.24 4.17
N ASP A 54 -3.63 2.02 3.21
CA ASP A 54 -4.88 2.77 3.37
C ASP A 54 -6.05 1.84 3.74
N ALA A 55 -6.32 0.83 2.93
CA ALA A 55 -7.41 -0.09 3.21
C ALA A 55 -7.13 -0.97 4.44
N GLY A 56 -5.89 -1.44 4.58
CA GLY A 56 -5.47 -2.30 5.68
C GLY A 56 -5.70 -1.67 7.05
N LEU A 57 -5.25 -0.44 7.24
CA LEU A 57 -5.39 0.23 8.53
C LEU A 57 -6.80 0.80 8.74
N ASN A 58 -7.34 1.48 7.76
CA ASN A 58 -8.65 2.10 7.92
C ASN A 58 -9.79 1.07 8.02
N ARG A 59 -9.77 0.02 7.19
CA ARG A 59 -10.90 -0.92 7.13
C ARG A 59 -10.74 -2.16 8.01
N PHE A 60 -9.52 -2.74 8.10
CA PHE A 60 -9.32 -3.95 8.89
C PHE A 60 -8.98 -3.65 10.36
N VAL A 61 -8.34 -2.51 10.68
CA VAL A 61 -7.92 -2.21 12.06
C VAL A 61 -8.95 -1.34 12.79
N VAL A 62 -9.36 -0.18 12.24
CA VAL A 62 -10.14 0.83 12.98
C VAL A 62 -11.56 1.06 12.46
N ASP A 63 -11.97 0.44 11.37
CA ASP A 63 -13.29 0.59 10.75
C ASP A 63 -13.68 2.03 10.41
N ARG A 64 -12.79 2.73 9.69
CA ARG A 64 -13.01 4.09 9.19
C ARG A 64 -13.05 4.09 7.66
N PRO A 65 -13.59 5.15 7.00
CA PRO A 65 -13.42 5.36 5.57
C PRO A 65 -11.95 5.41 5.17
N GLN A 66 -11.64 4.94 3.97
CA GLN A 66 -10.31 5.04 3.40
C GLN A 66 -9.98 6.48 3.02
N ILE A 67 -8.73 6.88 3.06
CA ILE A 67 -8.26 8.16 2.51
C ILE A 67 -8.65 8.28 1.03
N LEU A 68 -8.63 7.17 0.30
CA LEU A 68 -9.08 7.09 -1.09
C LEU A 68 -10.46 7.72 -1.30
N ASP A 69 -11.38 7.55 -0.34
CA ASP A 69 -12.76 8.03 -0.42
C ASP A 69 -12.94 9.51 -0.05
N GLU A 70 -11.92 10.14 0.55
CA GLU A 70 -12.01 11.48 1.13
C GLU A 70 -11.54 12.60 0.20
N GLY A 71 -10.80 12.31 -0.88
CA GLY A 71 -10.08 13.35 -1.63
C GLY A 71 -10.10 13.24 -3.15
N ALA A 72 -11.07 12.53 -3.77
CA ALA A 72 -11.12 12.26 -5.21
C ALA A 72 -9.78 11.72 -5.75
N TRP A 73 -9.11 10.88 -4.97
CA TRP A 73 -7.75 10.44 -5.28
C TRP A 73 -7.65 9.62 -6.55
N LEU A 74 -8.68 8.83 -6.89
CA LEU A 74 -8.70 8.08 -8.15
C LEU A 74 -8.63 9.01 -9.36
N ASP A 75 -9.45 10.07 -9.36
CA ASP A 75 -9.45 11.06 -10.44
C ASP A 75 -8.10 11.80 -10.50
N ARG A 76 -7.55 12.19 -9.34
CA ARG A 76 -6.26 12.88 -9.25
C ARG A 76 -5.11 12.03 -9.75
N MET A 77 -5.09 10.75 -9.40
CA MET A 77 -4.10 9.79 -9.88
C MET A 77 -4.36 9.31 -11.32
N ASN A 78 -5.49 9.72 -11.94
CA ASN A 78 -5.93 9.27 -13.26
C ASN A 78 -6.10 7.74 -13.34
N LEU A 79 -6.61 7.11 -12.28
CA LEU A 79 -6.80 5.67 -12.18
C LEU A 79 -8.28 5.31 -11.99
N PRO A 80 -8.80 4.29 -12.69
CA PRO A 80 -10.17 3.82 -12.51
C PRO A 80 -10.32 2.77 -11.39
N TRP A 81 -9.22 2.27 -10.83
CA TRP A 81 -9.23 1.08 -9.95
C TRP A 81 -9.16 1.42 -8.48
N ARG A 82 -10.14 0.90 -7.71
CA ARG A 82 -10.12 0.96 -6.23
C ARG A 82 -9.23 -0.10 -5.61
N HIS A 83 -9.09 -1.25 -6.26
CA HIS A 83 -8.35 -2.39 -5.72
C HIS A 83 -6.85 -2.06 -5.55
N HIS A 84 -6.18 -2.86 -4.74
CA HIS A 84 -4.75 -2.68 -4.48
C HIS A 84 -3.82 -3.37 -5.50
N GLY A 85 -4.36 -3.98 -6.55
CA GLY A 85 -3.59 -4.50 -7.67
C GLY A 85 -3.22 -5.98 -7.62
N SER A 86 -3.34 -6.68 -6.49
CA SER A 86 -3.10 -8.13 -6.48
C SER A 86 -4.07 -8.84 -7.43
N GLY A 87 -3.52 -9.59 -8.37
CA GLY A 87 -4.29 -10.26 -9.41
C GLY A 87 -4.39 -9.52 -10.75
N MET A 88 -3.85 -8.29 -10.86
CA MET A 88 -3.71 -7.61 -12.15
C MET A 88 -2.86 -8.42 -13.11
N THR A 89 -3.27 -8.43 -14.37
CA THR A 89 -2.44 -8.90 -15.47
C THR A 89 -1.34 -7.89 -15.77
N PHE A 90 -0.26 -8.32 -16.41
CA PHE A 90 0.79 -7.37 -16.79
C PHE A 90 0.34 -6.33 -17.82
N ALA A 91 -0.69 -6.60 -18.62
CA ALA A 91 -1.29 -5.59 -19.50
C ALA A 91 -2.02 -4.48 -18.69
N GLU A 92 -2.66 -4.84 -17.59
CA GLU A 92 -3.26 -3.86 -16.67
C GLU A 92 -2.21 -3.08 -15.90
N VAL A 93 -1.08 -3.72 -15.56
CA VAL A 93 0.08 -3.01 -14.97
C VAL A 93 0.64 -2.00 -15.97
N ASP A 94 0.81 -2.37 -17.24
CA ASP A 94 1.25 -1.45 -18.30
C ASP A 94 0.27 -0.27 -18.51
N ASP A 95 -1.05 -0.51 -18.42
CA ASP A 95 -2.06 0.57 -18.49
C ASP A 95 -1.99 1.49 -17.27
N LEU A 96 -1.75 0.94 -16.05
CA LEU A 96 -1.51 1.73 -14.85
C LEU A 96 -0.26 2.61 -15.02
N ASP A 97 0.84 2.04 -15.45
CA ASP A 97 2.11 2.75 -15.64
C ASP A 97 2.01 3.92 -16.62
N GLN A 98 1.17 3.76 -17.67
CA GLN A 98 0.92 4.83 -18.64
C GLN A 98 0.04 5.95 -18.10
N ARG A 99 -0.90 5.65 -17.21
CA ARG A 99 -1.92 6.58 -16.73
C ARG A 99 -1.53 7.33 -15.49
N ILE A 100 -0.92 6.61 -14.52
CA ILE A 100 -0.80 7.09 -13.15
C ILE A 100 -0.09 8.46 -13.07
N ASP A 101 -0.71 9.41 -12.38
CA ASP A 101 -0.06 10.64 -11.96
C ASP A 101 0.77 10.38 -10.70
N LEU A 102 2.10 10.35 -10.86
CA LEU A 102 3.04 10.04 -9.78
C LEU A 102 3.09 11.14 -8.70
N GLN A 103 2.84 12.39 -9.05
CA GLN A 103 2.79 13.47 -8.06
C GLN A 103 1.53 13.32 -7.19
N ALA A 104 0.39 12.99 -7.80
CA ALA A 104 -0.83 12.69 -7.06
C ALA A 104 -0.69 11.42 -6.22
N LEU A 105 -0.01 10.39 -6.70
CA LEU A 105 0.30 9.18 -5.93
C LEU A 105 1.16 9.52 -4.71
N HIS A 106 2.21 10.33 -4.88
CA HIS A 106 3.06 10.74 -3.76
C HIS A 106 2.26 11.54 -2.72
N ALA A 107 1.39 12.46 -3.15
CA ALA A 107 0.50 13.20 -2.25
C ALA A 107 -0.49 12.28 -1.53
N TYR A 108 -1.05 11.27 -2.22
CA TYR A 108 -1.91 10.26 -1.61
C TYR A 108 -1.16 9.42 -0.57
N SER A 109 0.06 8.97 -0.89
CA SER A 109 0.92 8.24 0.04
C SER A 109 1.20 9.03 1.33
N ASN A 110 1.47 10.33 1.20
CA ASN A 110 1.66 11.21 2.36
C ASN A 110 0.37 11.37 3.20
N ALA A 111 -0.80 11.43 2.58
CA ALA A 111 -2.09 11.48 3.28
C ALA A 111 -2.37 10.18 4.04
N VAL A 112 -2.07 9.02 3.42
CA VAL A 112 -2.18 7.70 4.07
C VAL A 112 -1.21 7.60 5.24
N ARG A 113 0.06 7.99 5.06
CA ARG A 113 1.04 8.07 6.15
C ARG A 113 0.51 8.86 7.35
N GLN A 114 -0.04 10.04 7.10
CA GLN A 114 -0.57 10.89 8.17
C GLN A 114 -1.71 10.17 8.93
N ARG A 115 -2.63 9.53 8.20
CA ARG A 115 -3.71 8.74 8.79
C ARG A 115 -3.18 7.57 9.60
N THR A 116 -2.16 6.87 9.13
CA THR A 116 -1.51 5.78 9.88
C THR A 116 -0.95 6.27 11.21
N ARG A 117 -0.29 7.43 11.22
CA ARG A 117 0.22 8.05 12.46
C ARG A 117 -0.91 8.39 13.44
N GLU A 118 -2.03 8.93 12.94
CA GLU A 118 -3.22 9.20 13.77
C GLU A 118 -3.79 7.93 14.38
N ILE A 119 -3.96 6.86 13.58
CA ILE A 119 -4.45 5.56 14.05
C ILE A 119 -3.54 5.02 15.14
N VAL A 120 -2.23 4.99 14.90
CA VAL A 120 -1.26 4.43 15.84
C VAL A 120 -1.16 5.26 17.13
N SER A 121 -1.34 6.57 17.05
CA SER A 121 -1.38 7.42 18.26
C SER A 121 -2.56 7.12 19.19
N GLN A 122 -3.60 6.46 18.67
CA GLN A 122 -4.83 6.09 19.40
C GLN A 122 -4.99 4.57 19.52
N ILE A 123 -3.93 3.81 19.26
CA ILE A 123 -4.01 2.34 19.10
C ILE A 123 -4.41 1.62 20.39
N ASP A 124 -4.16 2.22 21.55
CA ASP A 124 -4.58 1.67 22.86
C ASP A 124 -6.12 1.54 22.99
N GLN A 125 -6.88 2.24 22.14
CA GLN A 125 -8.33 2.14 22.07
C GLN A 125 -8.82 0.97 21.19
N VAL A 126 -7.90 0.27 20.52
CA VAL A 126 -8.18 -0.84 19.61
C VAL A 126 -7.78 -2.14 20.27
N ASP A 127 -8.70 -3.11 20.32
CA ASP A 127 -8.31 -4.47 20.69
C ASP A 127 -7.56 -5.14 19.52
N LEU A 128 -6.23 -5.13 19.61
CA LEU A 128 -5.37 -5.72 18.60
C LEU A 128 -5.46 -7.25 18.53
N GLY A 129 -6.06 -7.89 19.54
CA GLY A 129 -6.35 -9.32 19.56
C GLY A 129 -7.62 -9.71 18.80
N ASP A 130 -8.52 -8.77 18.53
CA ASP A 130 -9.73 -9.03 17.75
C ASP A 130 -9.39 -9.64 16.39
N THR A 131 -10.13 -10.68 16.01
CA THR A 131 -9.97 -11.36 14.74
C THR A 131 -10.98 -10.92 13.71
N LEU A 132 -10.57 -10.84 12.46
CA LEU A 132 -11.45 -10.52 11.35
C LEU A 132 -12.30 -11.74 10.98
N SER A 133 -13.62 -11.56 10.97
CA SER A 133 -14.54 -12.58 10.45
C SER A 133 -14.45 -12.67 8.93
N LEU A 134 -14.79 -13.83 8.36
CA LEU A 134 -14.89 -13.99 6.91
C LEU A 134 -15.92 -13.03 6.29
N GLU A 135 -17.03 -12.76 6.99
CA GLU A 135 -18.02 -11.78 6.54
C GLU A 135 -17.42 -10.40 6.41
N ARG A 136 -16.64 -9.96 7.42
CA ARG A 136 -15.96 -8.66 7.40
C ARG A 136 -14.94 -8.56 6.29
N THR A 137 -14.13 -9.60 6.10
CA THR A 137 -13.11 -9.60 5.05
C THR A 137 -13.71 -9.64 3.65
N ARG A 138 -14.84 -10.35 3.44
CA ARG A 138 -15.59 -10.34 2.18
C ARG A 138 -16.18 -8.97 1.87
N MET A 139 -16.79 -8.34 2.85
CA MET A 139 -17.32 -6.98 2.68
C MET A 139 -16.21 -6.03 2.19
N ILE A 140 -15.03 -6.03 2.83
CA ILE A 140 -13.92 -5.14 2.47
C ILE A 140 -13.29 -5.55 1.13
N ALA A 141 -12.98 -6.83 0.95
CA ALA A 141 -12.26 -7.29 -0.23
C ALA A 141 -13.14 -7.24 -1.49
N ILE A 142 -14.39 -7.65 -1.39
CA ILE A 142 -15.28 -7.83 -2.55
C ILE A 142 -16.23 -6.65 -2.71
N ASP A 143 -17.05 -6.36 -1.70
CA ASP A 143 -18.14 -5.38 -1.84
C ASP A 143 -17.60 -3.94 -1.91
N GLU A 144 -16.53 -3.62 -1.15
CA GLU A 144 -15.84 -2.33 -1.21
C GLU A 144 -14.77 -2.27 -2.32
N GLY A 145 -14.50 -3.38 -3.00
CA GLY A 145 -13.63 -3.45 -4.17
C GLY A 145 -12.13 -3.32 -3.88
N LEU A 146 -11.65 -3.79 -2.71
CA LEU A 146 -10.22 -3.84 -2.41
C LEU A 146 -9.49 -4.92 -3.22
N ALA A 147 -10.15 -6.04 -3.49
CA ALA A 147 -9.61 -7.11 -4.32
C ALA A 147 -9.82 -6.83 -5.81
N HIS A 148 -8.84 -7.19 -6.63
CA HIS A 148 -9.04 -7.32 -8.06
C HIS A 148 -10.04 -8.46 -8.34
N PRO A 149 -10.90 -8.39 -9.37
CA PRO A 149 -11.88 -9.44 -9.68
C PRO A 149 -11.30 -10.86 -9.83
N SER A 150 -10.03 -10.99 -10.19
CA SER A 150 -9.35 -12.29 -10.29
C SER A 150 -8.79 -12.81 -8.94
N ALA A 151 -8.65 -11.94 -7.93
CA ALA A 151 -8.12 -12.29 -6.61
C ALA A 151 -9.26 -12.74 -5.66
N THR A 152 -9.97 -13.79 -6.07
CA THR A 152 -11.21 -14.24 -5.42
C THR A 152 -11.02 -14.83 -4.03
N ASP A 153 -9.82 -15.27 -3.68
CA ASP A 153 -9.44 -15.89 -2.41
C ASP A 153 -8.90 -14.89 -1.37
N LEU A 154 -8.83 -13.60 -1.74
CA LEU A 154 -8.23 -12.58 -0.86
C LEU A 154 -9.02 -12.40 0.45
N ALA A 155 -10.33 -12.53 0.41
CA ALA A 155 -11.18 -12.45 1.61
C ALA A 155 -10.88 -13.59 2.58
N GLU A 156 -10.76 -14.81 2.06
CA GLU A 156 -10.41 -16.01 2.80
C GLU A 156 -8.99 -15.92 3.37
N TRP A 157 -8.07 -15.31 2.64
CA TRP A 157 -6.69 -15.10 3.07
C TRP A 157 -6.61 -14.23 4.33
N TYR A 158 -7.40 -13.16 4.41
CA TYR A 158 -7.41 -12.25 5.58
C TYR A 158 -8.30 -12.73 6.72
N ALA A 159 -9.23 -13.66 6.49
CA ALA A 159 -10.10 -14.19 7.52
C ALA A 159 -9.28 -14.85 8.64
N GLY A 160 -9.65 -14.54 9.89
CA GLY A 160 -8.93 -15.02 11.07
C GLY A 160 -7.64 -14.26 11.40
N TRP A 161 -7.22 -13.28 10.60
CA TRP A 161 -6.14 -12.39 11.02
C TRP A 161 -6.61 -11.53 12.18
N THR A 162 -5.71 -11.25 13.12
CA THR A 162 -5.97 -10.28 14.18
C THR A 162 -5.76 -8.85 13.63
N LYS A 163 -6.43 -7.87 14.24
CA LYS A 163 -6.19 -6.45 13.92
C LYS A 163 -4.71 -6.07 14.08
N GLY A 164 -4.05 -6.62 15.12
CA GLY A 164 -2.61 -6.42 15.31
C GLY A 164 -1.76 -6.98 14.17
N ARG A 165 -2.13 -8.17 13.63
CA ARG A 165 -1.46 -8.72 12.45
C ARG A 165 -1.68 -7.83 11.23
N CYS A 166 -2.90 -7.31 11.02
CA CYS A 166 -3.18 -6.38 9.93
C CYS A 166 -2.35 -5.09 10.07
N LEU A 167 -2.32 -4.49 11.27
CA LEU A 167 -1.53 -3.29 11.54
C LEU A 167 -0.05 -3.48 11.19
N MET A 168 0.55 -4.55 11.70
CA MET A 168 1.96 -4.86 11.43
C MET A 168 2.22 -5.19 9.97
N ASN A 169 1.31 -5.94 9.32
CA ASN A 169 1.49 -6.33 7.93
C ASN A 169 1.42 -5.12 7.00
N PHE A 170 0.31 -4.41 7.03
CA PHE A 170 0.07 -3.31 6.08
C PHE A 170 0.89 -2.06 6.36
N GLY A 171 1.19 -1.76 7.63
CA GLY A 171 1.97 -0.60 7.99
C GLY A 171 3.49 -0.80 7.96
N LEU A 172 3.99 -2.02 8.06
CA LEU A 172 5.42 -2.29 8.12
C LEU A 172 5.88 -3.44 7.23
N THR A 173 5.46 -4.68 7.51
CA THR A 173 6.09 -5.86 6.90
C THR A 173 5.96 -5.87 5.38
N HIS A 174 4.77 -5.64 4.85
CA HIS A 174 4.50 -5.60 3.43
C HIS A 174 5.21 -4.44 2.71
N PRO A 175 5.16 -3.18 3.19
CA PRO A 175 5.95 -2.11 2.59
C PRO A 175 7.45 -2.36 2.61
N TYR A 176 8.02 -2.89 3.70
CA TYR A 176 9.46 -3.19 3.77
C TYR A 176 9.88 -4.27 2.76
N GLN A 177 9.04 -5.29 2.51
CA GLN A 177 9.30 -6.29 1.47
C GLN A 177 9.37 -5.63 0.08
N HIS A 178 8.41 -4.76 -0.22
CA HIS A 178 8.35 -4.07 -1.51
C HIS A 178 9.46 -3.02 -1.68
N VAL A 179 9.94 -2.39 -0.62
CA VAL A 179 11.14 -1.54 -0.70
C VAL A 179 12.34 -2.36 -1.19
N GLY A 180 12.54 -3.57 -0.67
CA GLY A 180 13.59 -4.46 -1.17
C GLY A 180 13.41 -4.82 -2.65
N GLU A 181 12.18 -5.09 -3.08
CA GLU A 181 11.84 -5.34 -4.48
C GLU A 181 12.15 -4.13 -5.37
N MET A 182 11.72 -2.93 -4.97
CA MET A 182 12.01 -1.69 -5.71
C MET A 182 13.51 -1.44 -5.83
N GLY A 183 14.31 -1.73 -4.79
CA GLY A 183 15.77 -1.63 -4.85
C GLY A 183 16.40 -2.54 -5.90
N VAL A 184 15.90 -3.77 -6.04
CA VAL A 184 16.34 -4.70 -7.10
C VAL A 184 15.94 -4.17 -8.48
N ILE A 185 14.70 -3.71 -8.64
CA ILE A 185 14.19 -3.15 -9.91
C ILE A 185 15.03 -1.93 -10.32
N ALA A 186 15.26 -0.99 -9.39
CA ALA A 186 16.08 0.20 -9.64
C ALA A 186 17.48 -0.18 -10.10
N SER A 187 18.10 -1.17 -9.46
CA SER A 187 19.44 -1.67 -9.86
C SER A 187 19.43 -2.27 -11.27
N LEU A 188 18.39 -3.02 -11.64
CA LEU A 188 18.21 -3.58 -12.99
C LEU A 188 18.00 -2.49 -14.05
N LEU A 189 17.42 -1.35 -13.65
CA LEU A 189 17.26 -0.15 -14.49
C LEU A 189 18.51 0.75 -14.53
N GLY A 190 19.60 0.33 -13.88
CA GLY A 190 20.89 1.05 -13.88
C GLY A 190 21.01 2.16 -12.83
N ILE A 191 20.09 2.22 -11.85
CA ILE A 191 20.18 3.15 -10.74
C ILE A 191 21.06 2.53 -9.65
N VAL A 192 22.12 3.25 -9.28
CA VAL A 192 23.04 2.83 -8.21
C VAL A 192 22.72 3.62 -6.96
N TYR A 193 22.46 2.92 -5.87
CA TYR A 193 22.39 3.50 -4.53
C TYR A 193 23.80 3.45 -3.94
N ASP A 194 24.44 4.61 -3.81
CA ASP A 194 25.73 4.77 -3.15
C ASP A 194 25.59 4.70 -1.63
#